data_88b70c8d5d2861767f067cc1b9638f90
#
_entry.id   88b70c8d5d2861767f067cc1b9638f90
#
_cell.length_a   1.000
_cell.length_b   1.000
_cell.length_c   1.000
_cell.angle_alpha   90.00
_cell.angle_beta   90.00
_cell.angle_gamma   90.00
#
_symmetry.space_group_name_H-M   'P 1'
#
loop_
_entity.id
_entity.type
_entity.pdbx_description
1 polymer ?
#
loop_
_entity_poly.entity_id
_entity_poly.type
_entity_poly.pdbx_seq_one_letter_code
_entity_poly.pdbx_strand_id
1 'polypeptide(L)'
;MTQLRAQAAGVSDVGLQREHNEDCFAVLNDHELFIVADGMGGHRAGDVASRIATDSIAEFFRATANDDVTWPFHFDARLSEEENRLLTGIRLANRQIFERSLQSRECQGMGTTVVGALFSPRKRKMYIGHVGDSRAYRVRAGEITQMTRDHSLVNDYLLAMPELTEEQRSELPKNVITRALGMQDQVAVDLQSDDVQPGDLYVLCSDGLSGMIEDEEILEVVTSTDDLELACRGLVRLANEHGGEDNITAVLVRVAEAPADFSKTALGDTLPANVVNAPFPLEEAPPSSRS
;
A
#
# COMPACT_ATOMS: atom_id res chain seq x y z
N MET A 1 1.05 11.00 29.13
CA MET A 1 0.89 11.19 27.66
C MET A 1 -0.18 10.22 27.20
N THR A 2 -1.16 10.65 26.47
CA THR A 2 -2.22 9.78 25.92
C THR A 2 -1.58 8.76 24.97
N GLN A 3 -1.95 7.50 25.09
CA GLN A 3 -1.49 6.45 24.18
C GLN A 3 -2.18 6.64 22.82
N LEU A 4 -1.41 6.53 21.75
CA LEU A 4 -1.95 6.55 20.39
C LEU A 4 -2.18 5.12 19.90
N ARG A 5 -3.15 4.97 19.00
CA ARG A 5 -3.43 3.74 18.25
C ARG A 5 -3.72 4.07 16.79
N ALA A 6 -3.45 3.13 15.91
CA ALA A 6 -3.93 3.21 14.54
C ALA A 6 -5.27 2.46 14.39
N GLN A 7 -6.10 2.96 13.49
CA GLN A 7 -7.29 2.30 12.97
C GLN A 7 -7.17 2.33 11.47
N ALA A 8 -7.41 1.20 10.81
CA ALA A 8 -7.25 1.13 9.38
C ALA A 8 -8.37 0.36 8.69
N ALA A 9 -8.63 0.75 7.45
CA ALA A 9 -9.48 0.02 6.52
C ALA A 9 -8.81 0.03 5.14
N GLY A 10 -9.13 -0.97 4.31
CA GLY A 10 -8.62 -1.05 2.96
C GLY A 10 -9.66 -1.64 2.01
N VAL A 11 -9.62 -1.20 0.76
CA VAL A 11 -10.47 -1.70 -0.34
C VAL A 11 -9.60 -1.80 -1.58
N SER A 12 -9.83 -2.86 -2.36
CA SER A 12 -9.24 -3.07 -3.67
C SER A 12 -10.34 -3.42 -4.66
N ASP A 13 -10.27 -2.87 -5.86
CA ASP A 13 -11.24 -3.04 -6.95
C ASP A 13 -10.50 -3.30 -8.27
N VAL A 14 -11.11 -4.09 -9.15
CA VAL A 14 -10.51 -4.43 -10.44
C VAL A 14 -10.46 -3.26 -11.43
N GLY A 15 -11.23 -2.18 -11.16
CA GLY A 15 -11.43 -1.11 -12.12
C GLY A 15 -12.44 -1.48 -13.21
N LEU A 16 -12.55 -0.62 -14.24
CA LEU A 16 -13.51 -0.81 -15.33
C LEU A 16 -12.88 -1.36 -16.62
N GLN A 17 -11.56 -1.29 -16.75
CA GLN A 17 -10.82 -1.63 -17.96
C GLN A 17 -10.05 -2.96 -17.86
N ARG A 18 -9.82 -3.45 -16.65
CA ARG A 18 -9.04 -4.67 -16.39
C ARG A 18 -9.93 -5.88 -16.19
N GLU A 19 -9.47 -7.07 -16.57
CA GLU A 19 -10.18 -8.33 -16.34
C GLU A 19 -9.81 -8.98 -15.00
N HIS A 20 -8.63 -8.68 -14.50
CA HIS A 20 -8.07 -9.25 -13.26
C HIS A 20 -7.52 -8.16 -12.37
N ASN A 21 -7.60 -8.38 -11.07
CA ASN A 21 -6.98 -7.52 -10.08
C ASN A 21 -5.59 -8.07 -9.74
N GLU A 22 -4.55 -7.33 -10.11
CA GLU A 22 -3.16 -7.63 -9.80
C GLU A 22 -2.65 -6.86 -8.55
N ASP A 23 -3.49 -5.99 -7.99
CA ASP A 23 -3.23 -5.34 -6.71
C ASP A 23 -3.44 -6.29 -5.54
N CYS A 24 -2.67 -6.08 -4.48
CA CYS A 24 -2.86 -6.73 -3.18
C CYS A 24 -2.60 -5.74 -2.04
N PHE A 25 -3.33 -5.89 -0.94
CA PHE A 25 -3.07 -5.10 0.27
C PHE A 25 -3.14 -5.96 1.53
N ALA A 26 -2.52 -5.48 2.60
CA ALA A 26 -2.63 -6.09 3.91
C ALA A 26 -2.80 -5.04 5.01
N VAL A 27 -3.72 -5.31 5.95
CA VAL A 27 -3.96 -4.54 7.16
C VAL A 27 -3.71 -5.47 8.35
N LEU A 28 -2.58 -5.27 9.04
CA LEU A 28 -2.17 -6.06 10.19
C LEU A 28 -2.24 -5.20 11.45
N ASN A 29 -3.44 -5.04 11.99
CA ASN A 29 -3.68 -4.18 13.16
C ASN A 29 -2.85 -4.59 14.38
N ASP A 30 -2.66 -5.90 14.64
CA ASP A 30 -1.86 -6.40 15.77
C ASP A 30 -0.36 -6.08 15.64
N HIS A 31 0.10 -5.76 14.44
CA HIS A 31 1.48 -5.41 14.13
C HIS A 31 1.63 -3.94 13.73
N GLU A 32 0.53 -3.17 13.73
CA GLU A 32 0.49 -1.77 13.31
C GLU A 32 1.11 -1.56 11.91
N LEU A 33 0.92 -2.55 11.01
CA LEU A 33 1.51 -2.61 9.66
C LEU A 33 0.42 -2.61 8.58
N PHE A 34 0.62 -1.76 7.58
CA PHE A 34 -0.31 -1.53 6.48
C PHE A 34 0.49 -1.55 5.17
N ILE A 35 0.01 -2.26 4.15
CA ILE A 35 0.76 -2.51 2.92
C ILE A 35 -0.19 -2.41 1.73
N VAL A 36 0.29 -1.79 0.64
CA VAL A 36 -0.28 -1.88 -0.70
C VAL A 36 0.82 -2.32 -1.65
N ALA A 37 0.49 -3.20 -2.58
CA ALA A 37 1.37 -3.73 -3.60
C ALA A 37 0.59 -3.81 -4.92
N ASP A 38 1.11 -3.19 -5.97
CA ASP A 38 0.57 -3.17 -7.32
C ASP A 38 1.41 -4.08 -8.20
N GLY A 39 0.78 -5.14 -8.67
CA GLY A 39 1.44 -6.21 -9.41
C GLY A 39 1.55 -5.91 -10.90
N MET A 40 2.74 -6.15 -11.47
CA MET A 40 2.99 -6.03 -12.89
C MET A 40 3.51 -7.32 -13.47
N GLY A 41 3.03 -7.67 -14.67
CA GLY A 41 3.49 -8.85 -15.41
C GLY A 41 2.43 -9.34 -16.39
N GLY A 42 2.84 -10.02 -17.42
CA GLY A 42 1.87 -10.57 -18.38
C GLY A 42 0.99 -11.66 -17.76
N HIS A 43 -0.30 -11.67 -18.12
CA HIS A 43 -1.32 -12.73 -17.86
C HIS A 43 -1.69 -12.91 -16.39
N ARG A 44 -1.19 -13.09 -15.42
CA ARG A 44 -1.53 -13.29 -13.99
C ARG A 44 -0.25 -13.23 -13.11
N ALA A 45 0.85 -12.86 -13.72
CA ALA A 45 2.12 -12.86 -13.00
C ALA A 45 2.19 -11.72 -11.98
N GLY A 46 1.50 -10.60 -12.25
CA GLY A 46 1.37 -9.48 -11.33
C GLY A 46 0.62 -9.83 -10.05
N ASP A 47 -0.54 -10.52 -10.15
CA ASP A 47 -1.29 -11.02 -8.97
C ASP A 47 -0.41 -11.91 -8.06
N VAL A 48 0.42 -12.77 -8.66
CA VAL A 48 1.35 -13.60 -7.90
C VAL A 48 2.42 -12.76 -7.21
N ALA A 49 2.96 -11.74 -7.88
CA ALA A 49 4.02 -10.90 -7.34
C ALA A 49 3.53 -10.02 -6.17
N SER A 50 2.39 -9.33 -6.35
CA SER A 50 1.80 -8.48 -5.31
C SER A 50 1.38 -9.26 -4.07
N ARG A 51 0.83 -10.47 -4.26
CA ARG A 51 0.49 -11.40 -3.19
C ARG A 51 1.72 -11.90 -2.45
N ILE A 52 2.78 -12.32 -3.15
CA ILE A 52 4.04 -12.70 -2.50
C ILE A 52 4.60 -11.53 -1.70
N ALA A 53 4.52 -10.30 -2.22
CA ALA A 53 5.00 -9.12 -1.50
C ALA A 53 4.27 -8.93 -0.18
N THR A 54 2.94 -8.86 -0.21
CA THR A 54 2.11 -8.64 0.99
C THR A 54 2.24 -9.79 1.99
N ASP A 55 2.20 -11.06 1.52
CA ASP A 55 2.28 -12.23 2.39
C ASP A 55 3.65 -12.36 3.06
N SER A 56 4.74 -12.18 2.29
CA SER A 56 6.11 -12.30 2.83
C SER A 56 6.40 -11.24 3.88
N ILE A 57 5.99 -9.99 3.66
CA ILE A 57 6.16 -8.92 4.64
C ILE A 57 5.33 -9.23 5.88
N ALA A 58 4.06 -9.60 5.71
CA ALA A 58 3.16 -9.94 6.81
C ALA A 58 3.67 -11.11 7.64
N GLU A 59 4.15 -12.19 6.99
CA GLU A 59 4.70 -13.37 7.66
C GLU A 59 5.97 -13.02 8.43
N PHE A 60 6.87 -12.23 7.85
CA PHE A 60 8.05 -11.74 8.56
C PHE A 60 7.69 -10.97 9.83
N PHE A 61 6.71 -10.06 9.77
CA PHE A 61 6.28 -9.30 10.95
C PHE A 61 5.60 -10.18 12.00
N ARG A 62 4.83 -11.19 11.63
CA ARG A 62 4.26 -12.18 12.56
C ARG A 62 5.34 -13.02 13.21
N ALA A 63 6.29 -13.53 12.41
CA ALA A 63 7.38 -14.38 12.90
C ALA A 63 8.34 -13.63 13.83
N THR A 64 8.52 -12.32 13.63
CA THR A 64 9.44 -11.49 14.41
C THR A 64 8.74 -10.64 15.49
N ALA A 65 7.51 -10.97 15.84
CA ALA A 65 6.77 -10.27 16.91
C ALA A 65 7.41 -10.46 18.30
N ASN A 66 8.18 -11.54 18.50
CA ASN A 66 8.89 -11.83 19.75
C ASN A 66 10.40 -11.58 19.55
N ASP A 67 11.06 -11.02 20.57
CA ASP A 67 12.45 -10.50 20.52
C ASP A 67 13.57 -11.53 20.24
N ASP A 68 13.27 -12.83 20.12
CA ASP A 68 14.26 -13.91 20.01
C ASP A 68 14.58 -14.34 18.57
N VAL A 69 14.31 -13.49 17.55
CA VAL A 69 14.46 -13.90 16.15
C VAL A 69 15.75 -13.37 15.52
N THR A 70 16.50 -14.26 14.88
CA THR A 70 17.67 -13.87 14.06
C THR A 70 17.19 -13.16 12.77
N TRP A 71 17.70 -11.98 12.53
CA TRP A 71 17.41 -11.21 11.33
C TRP A 71 18.06 -11.82 10.09
N PRO A 72 17.33 -12.01 8.99
CA PRO A 72 17.86 -12.68 7.79
C PRO A 72 18.80 -11.80 6.97
N PHE A 73 18.82 -10.49 7.22
CA PHE A 73 19.71 -9.52 6.58
C PHE A 73 20.53 -8.77 7.63
N HIS A 74 21.60 -8.12 7.16
CA HIS A 74 22.43 -7.29 8.01
C HIS A 74 21.63 -6.12 8.58
N PHE A 75 21.68 -5.96 9.90
CA PHE A 75 21.08 -4.83 10.62
C PHE A 75 21.90 -3.57 10.36
N ASP A 76 21.27 -2.51 9.84
CA ASP A 76 21.91 -1.22 9.65
C ASP A 76 21.78 -0.39 10.94
N ALA A 77 22.89 -0.20 11.65
CA ALA A 77 22.91 0.54 12.91
C ALA A 77 22.59 2.03 12.76
N ARG A 78 22.50 2.56 11.54
CA ARG A 78 22.09 3.94 11.25
C ARG A 78 20.58 4.12 11.24
N LEU A 79 19.84 3.03 11.06
CA LEU A 79 18.39 3.00 11.01
C LEU A 79 17.82 2.58 12.37
N SER A 80 16.61 3.01 12.67
CA SER A 80 15.85 2.51 13.81
C SER A 80 15.48 1.03 13.61
N GLU A 81 15.04 0.39 14.70
CA GLU A 81 14.58 -0.99 14.65
C GLU A 81 13.38 -1.16 13.70
N GLU A 82 12.43 -0.22 13.74
CA GLU A 82 11.25 -0.24 12.89
C GLU A 82 11.61 -0.07 11.40
N GLU A 83 12.56 0.83 11.09
CA GLU A 83 13.07 0.98 9.73
C GLU A 83 13.78 -0.28 9.26
N ASN A 84 14.61 -0.90 10.10
CA ASN A 84 15.26 -2.17 9.79
C ASN A 84 14.24 -3.30 9.58
N ARG A 85 13.18 -3.36 10.38
CA ARG A 85 12.11 -4.36 10.20
C ARG A 85 11.40 -4.19 8.87
N LEU A 86 10.97 -2.95 8.56
CA LEU A 86 10.28 -2.66 7.31
C LEU A 86 11.18 -2.94 6.10
N LEU A 87 12.43 -2.47 6.14
CA LEU A 87 13.45 -2.73 5.12
C LEU A 87 13.68 -4.23 4.88
N THR A 88 13.79 -4.99 5.97
CA THR A 88 14.02 -6.44 5.91
C THR A 88 12.83 -7.16 5.30
N GLY A 89 11.60 -6.82 5.72
CA GLY A 89 10.37 -7.40 5.16
C GLY A 89 10.27 -7.16 3.65
N ILE A 90 10.52 -5.93 3.19
CA ILE A 90 10.48 -5.57 1.76
C ILE A 90 11.59 -6.30 0.98
N ARG A 91 12.79 -6.42 1.52
CA ARG A 91 13.89 -7.17 0.86
C ARG A 91 13.64 -8.67 0.79
N LEU A 92 13.02 -9.25 1.81
CA LEU A 92 12.58 -10.66 1.78
C LEU A 92 11.55 -10.89 0.67
N ALA A 93 10.56 -10.02 0.59
CA ALA A 93 9.56 -10.07 -0.47
C ALA A 93 10.22 -9.99 -1.85
N ASN A 94 11.11 -9.01 -2.06
CA ASN A 94 11.87 -8.88 -3.32
C ASN A 94 12.58 -10.18 -3.69
N ARG A 95 13.29 -10.76 -2.75
CA ARG A 95 14.04 -12.00 -2.99
C ARG A 95 13.12 -13.16 -3.36
N GLN A 96 12.00 -13.33 -2.67
CA GLN A 96 11.04 -14.40 -2.95
C GLN A 96 10.40 -14.24 -4.34
N ILE A 97 10.02 -13.01 -4.73
CA ILE A 97 9.47 -12.72 -6.05
C ILE A 97 10.52 -13.01 -7.12
N PHE A 98 11.75 -12.53 -6.95
CA PHE A 98 12.85 -12.75 -7.88
C PHE A 98 13.16 -14.25 -8.06
N GLU A 99 13.32 -15.00 -6.96
CA GLU A 99 13.55 -16.45 -7.00
C GLU A 99 12.38 -17.18 -7.70
N ARG A 100 11.14 -16.78 -7.44
CA ARG A 100 9.96 -17.37 -8.08
C ARG A 100 9.91 -17.09 -9.58
N SER A 101 10.28 -15.89 -10.00
CA SER A 101 10.33 -15.50 -11.42
C SER A 101 11.34 -16.35 -12.23
N LEU A 102 12.41 -16.81 -11.60
CA LEU A 102 13.42 -17.68 -12.22
C LEU A 102 12.99 -19.15 -12.31
N GLN A 103 12.07 -19.59 -11.44
CA GLN A 103 11.65 -20.98 -11.34
C GLN A 103 10.50 -21.34 -12.29
N SER A 104 9.70 -20.38 -12.74
CA SER A 104 8.51 -20.61 -13.57
C SER A 104 8.47 -19.68 -14.76
N ARG A 105 8.27 -20.26 -15.96
CA ARG A 105 8.09 -19.46 -17.18
C ARG A 105 6.85 -18.56 -17.12
N GLU A 106 5.80 -19.00 -16.43
CA GLU A 106 4.56 -18.24 -16.25
C GLU A 106 4.76 -17.01 -15.35
N CYS A 107 5.77 -17.05 -14.48
CA CYS A 107 6.13 -15.95 -13.57
C CYS A 107 7.33 -15.14 -14.08
N GLN A 108 7.86 -15.45 -15.26
CA GLN A 108 9.06 -14.78 -15.78
C GLN A 108 8.77 -13.30 -16.03
N GLY A 109 9.61 -12.42 -15.44
CA GLY A 109 9.46 -10.97 -15.57
C GLY A 109 8.35 -10.37 -14.70
N MET A 110 7.75 -11.14 -13.78
CA MET A 110 6.82 -10.59 -12.81
C MET A 110 7.53 -9.63 -11.85
N GLY A 111 6.81 -8.63 -11.42
CA GLY A 111 7.25 -7.68 -10.41
C GLY A 111 6.06 -7.06 -9.72
N THR A 112 6.33 -6.24 -8.73
CA THR A 112 5.30 -5.47 -8.04
C THR A 112 5.91 -4.21 -7.43
N THR A 113 5.13 -3.17 -7.30
CA THR A 113 5.43 -2.07 -6.39
C THR A 113 5.22 -2.54 -4.95
N VAL A 114 5.61 -1.73 -4.01
CA VAL A 114 5.17 -1.82 -2.62
C VAL A 114 5.23 -0.46 -1.96
N VAL A 115 4.21 -0.12 -1.19
CA VAL A 115 4.24 0.91 -0.17
C VAL A 115 3.76 0.33 1.14
N GLY A 116 4.60 0.42 2.17
CA GLY A 116 4.32 -0.08 3.51
C GLY A 116 4.41 1.02 4.55
N ALA A 117 3.47 1.06 5.48
CA ALA A 117 3.46 1.96 6.63
C ALA A 117 3.44 1.15 7.93
N LEU A 118 4.39 1.44 8.81
CA LEU A 118 4.52 0.83 10.14
C LEU A 118 4.35 1.91 11.21
N PHE A 119 3.30 1.81 12.00
CA PHE A 119 3.07 2.73 13.11
C PHE A 119 3.77 2.25 14.37
N SER A 120 4.51 3.13 15.04
CA SER A 120 5.09 2.88 16.37
C SER A 120 4.43 3.76 17.42
N PRO A 121 3.46 3.24 18.21
CA PRO A 121 2.79 4.00 19.26
C PRO A 121 3.78 4.53 20.33
N ARG A 122 4.82 3.74 20.63
CA ARG A 122 5.83 4.10 21.63
C ARG A 122 6.68 5.28 21.19
N LYS A 123 7.10 5.30 19.92
CA LYS A 123 7.93 6.36 19.35
C LYS A 123 7.09 7.51 18.80
N ARG A 124 5.77 7.34 18.69
CA ARG A 124 4.83 8.28 18.08
C ARG A 124 5.27 8.65 16.65
N LYS A 125 5.61 7.60 15.87
CA LYS A 125 6.09 7.75 14.47
C LYS A 125 5.36 6.79 13.54
N MET A 126 5.16 7.27 12.33
CA MET A 126 4.85 6.44 11.18
C MET A 126 6.13 6.26 10.38
N TYR A 127 6.50 5.02 10.08
CA TYR A 127 7.60 4.68 9.21
C TYR A 127 7.03 4.22 7.87
N ILE A 128 7.52 4.79 6.79
CA ILE A 128 7.07 4.48 5.44
C ILE A 128 8.25 3.94 4.65
N GLY A 129 8.05 2.78 4.01
CA GLY A 129 9.01 2.18 3.10
C GLY A 129 8.35 1.89 1.77
N HIS A 130 8.98 2.26 0.64
CA HIS A 130 8.39 2.02 -0.67
C HIS A 130 9.40 1.67 -1.76
N VAL A 131 8.89 0.98 -2.78
CA VAL A 131 9.53 0.69 -4.06
C VAL A 131 8.44 0.76 -5.13
N GLY A 132 8.64 1.58 -6.16
CA GLY A 132 7.67 1.78 -7.24
C GLY A 132 7.01 3.15 -7.16
N ASP A 133 5.82 3.27 -7.73
CA ASP A 133 5.00 4.47 -7.84
C ASP A 133 3.66 4.38 -7.10
N SER A 134 3.41 3.30 -6.37
CA SER A 134 2.38 3.29 -5.32
C SER A 134 2.75 4.31 -4.24
N ARG A 135 1.76 5.08 -3.79
CA ARG A 135 1.99 6.27 -2.97
C ARG A 135 1.50 6.13 -1.55
N ALA A 136 2.14 6.89 -0.66
CA ALA A 136 1.63 7.21 0.66
C ALA A 136 1.45 8.72 0.79
N TYR A 137 0.30 9.13 1.32
CA TYR A 137 -0.01 10.51 1.65
C TYR A 137 -0.27 10.64 3.15
N ARG A 138 -0.04 11.85 3.67
CA ARG A 138 -0.51 12.26 5.00
C ARG A 138 -1.52 13.38 4.86
N VAL A 139 -2.67 13.24 5.51
CA VAL A 139 -3.66 14.30 5.70
C VAL A 139 -3.58 14.77 7.15
N ARG A 140 -3.30 16.06 7.31
CA ARG A 140 -3.15 16.72 8.63
C ARG A 140 -3.69 18.14 8.54
N ALA A 141 -4.57 18.52 9.47
CA ALA A 141 -5.14 19.86 9.58
C ALA A 141 -5.76 20.39 8.28
N GLY A 142 -6.37 19.52 7.46
CA GLY A 142 -7.00 19.89 6.20
C GLY A 142 -6.03 20.03 5.01
N GLU A 143 -4.78 19.61 5.17
CA GLU A 143 -3.79 19.58 4.09
C GLU A 143 -3.38 18.15 3.77
N ILE A 144 -3.24 17.83 2.49
CA ILE A 144 -2.68 16.57 1.99
C ILE A 144 -1.23 16.77 1.55
N THR A 145 -0.38 15.82 1.87
CA THR A 145 1.04 15.84 1.49
C THR A 145 1.45 14.45 1.02
N GLN A 146 1.94 14.34 -0.21
CA GLN A 146 2.57 13.10 -0.69
C GLN A 146 3.86 12.85 0.09
N MET A 147 3.93 11.68 0.73
CA MET A 147 5.09 11.27 1.53
C MET A 147 6.12 10.50 0.71
N THR A 148 5.69 9.70 -0.25
CA THR A 148 6.57 8.92 -1.14
C THR A 148 6.95 9.73 -2.38
N ARG A 149 8.05 9.36 -3.00
CA ARG A 149 8.42 9.85 -4.31
C ARG A 149 8.41 8.69 -5.29
N ASP A 150 7.61 8.79 -6.34
CA ASP A 150 7.45 7.73 -7.32
C ASP A 150 8.80 7.37 -7.99
N HIS A 151 9.10 6.08 -8.07
CA HIS A 151 10.19 5.56 -8.87
C HIS A 151 9.73 5.40 -10.32
N SER A 152 9.56 6.53 -11.00
CA SER A 152 9.09 6.62 -12.38
C SER A 152 10.06 7.39 -13.25
N LEU A 153 10.04 7.10 -14.53
CA LEU A 153 10.89 7.77 -15.51
C LEU A 153 10.66 9.29 -15.50
N VAL A 154 9.41 9.72 -15.36
CA VAL A 154 9.04 11.13 -15.27
C VAL A 154 9.75 11.80 -14.08
N ASN A 155 9.68 11.19 -12.89
CA ASN A 155 10.34 11.75 -11.71
C ASN A 155 11.86 11.75 -11.81
N ASP A 156 12.45 10.72 -12.43
CA ASP A 156 13.90 10.69 -12.67
C ASP A 156 14.33 11.82 -13.62
N TYR A 157 13.55 12.12 -14.67
CA TYR A 157 13.79 13.26 -15.55
C TYR A 157 13.62 14.60 -14.81
N LEU A 158 12.58 14.77 -14.01
CA LEU A 158 12.35 16.01 -13.23
C LEU A 158 13.47 16.30 -12.24
N LEU A 159 14.09 15.27 -11.68
CA LEU A 159 15.27 15.44 -10.83
C LEU A 159 16.53 15.82 -11.60
N ALA A 160 16.73 15.20 -12.77
CA ALA A 160 17.91 15.46 -13.60
C ALA A 160 17.80 16.82 -14.31
N MET A 161 16.61 17.26 -14.64
CA MET A 161 16.31 18.46 -15.41
C MET A 161 15.11 19.22 -14.80
N PRO A 162 15.30 19.94 -13.67
CA PRO A 162 14.20 20.64 -12.97
C PRO A 162 13.51 21.72 -13.82
N GLU A 163 14.18 22.24 -14.84
CA GLU A 163 13.69 23.29 -15.74
C GLU A 163 12.82 22.78 -16.90
N LEU A 164 12.46 21.50 -16.96
CA LEU A 164 11.54 21.00 -17.97
C LEU A 164 10.22 21.77 -17.95
N THR A 165 9.80 22.24 -19.13
CA THR A 165 8.48 22.89 -19.29
C THR A 165 7.34 21.86 -19.16
N GLU A 166 6.11 22.33 -18.90
CA GLU A 166 4.95 21.44 -18.83
C GLU A 166 4.71 20.67 -20.14
N GLU A 167 4.95 21.31 -21.30
CA GLU A 167 4.88 20.65 -22.61
C GLU A 167 5.85 19.48 -22.69
N GLN A 168 7.12 19.68 -22.31
CA GLN A 168 8.13 18.63 -22.29
C GLN A 168 7.81 17.51 -21.28
N ARG A 169 7.22 17.86 -20.14
CA ARG A 169 6.75 16.87 -19.15
C ARG A 169 5.63 16.01 -19.69
N SER A 170 4.68 16.61 -20.42
CA SER A 170 3.54 15.89 -21.00
C SER A 170 3.92 14.89 -22.09
N GLU A 171 5.09 15.06 -22.73
CA GLU A 171 5.64 14.16 -23.73
C GLU A 171 6.36 12.94 -23.12
N LEU A 172 6.70 12.98 -21.81
CA LEU A 172 7.35 11.86 -21.15
C LEU A 172 6.36 10.69 -20.95
N PRO A 173 6.84 9.44 -21.12
CA PRO A 173 6.03 8.26 -20.83
C PRO A 173 5.64 8.24 -19.35
N LYS A 174 4.35 8.35 -19.04
CA LYS A 174 3.85 8.48 -17.66
C LYS A 174 3.89 7.16 -16.88
N ASN A 175 3.73 6.01 -17.56
CA ASN A 175 3.56 4.70 -16.92
C ASN A 175 4.84 3.85 -17.00
N VAL A 176 6.02 4.44 -16.84
CA VAL A 176 7.30 3.72 -16.86
C VAL A 176 7.90 3.75 -15.47
N ILE A 177 7.76 2.62 -14.77
CA ILE A 177 8.34 2.40 -13.45
C ILE A 177 9.82 2.09 -13.62
N THR A 178 10.68 2.76 -12.86
CA THR A 178 12.14 2.56 -12.90
C THR A 178 12.66 1.63 -11.81
N ARG A 179 11.82 1.29 -10.82
CA ARG A 179 12.15 0.39 -9.73
C ARG A 179 10.93 -0.39 -9.25
N ALA A 180 11.06 -1.73 -9.17
CA ALA A 180 10.03 -2.63 -8.66
C ALA A 180 10.66 -3.83 -7.96
N LEU A 181 9.88 -4.51 -7.10
CA LEU A 181 10.26 -5.78 -6.50
C LEU A 181 10.26 -6.90 -7.55
N GLY A 182 11.18 -7.84 -7.42
CA GLY A 182 11.26 -9.03 -8.27
C GLY A 182 12.02 -8.85 -9.58
N MET A 183 12.36 -7.61 -9.95
CA MET A 183 13.10 -7.34 -11.20
C MET A 183 14.59 -7.65 -11.10
N GLN A 184 15.14 -7.56 -9.89
CA GLN A 184 16.55 -7.85 -9.58
C GLN A 184 16.65 -8.56 -8.24
N ASP A 185 17.76 -9.27 -7.98
CA ASP A 185 18.01 -9.97 -6.72
C ASP A 185 18.10 -9.01 -5.52
N GLN A 186 18.50 -7.78 -5.76
CA GLN A 186 18.57 -6.71 -4.76
C GLN A 186 17.80 -5.50 -5.22
N VAL A 187 17.14 -4.84 -4.28
CA VAL A 187 16.36 -3.62 -4.52
C VAL A 187 16.73 -2.53 -3.51
N ALA A 188 16.84 -1.31 -3.99
CA ALA A 188 16.95 -0.13 -3.14
C ALA A 188 15.55 0.26 -2.66
N VAL A 189 15.35 0.27 -1.35
CA VAL A 189 14.08 0.67 -0.70
C VAL A 189 14.26 2.08 -0.17
N ASP A 190 13.34 2.96 -0.51
CA ASP A 190 13.29 4.31 0.08
C ASP A 190 12.53 4.23 1.41
N LEU A 191 13.15 4.78 2.46
CA LEU A 191 12.60 4.79 3.83
C LEU A 191 12.49 6.22 4.33
N GLN A 192 11.40 6.51 5.03
CA GLN A 192 11.22 7.76 5.74
C GLN A 192 10.40 7.57 7.00
N SER A 193 10.43 8.56 7.90
CA SER A 193 9.60 8.56 9.10
C SER A 193 8.96 9.93 9.32
N ASP A 194 7.74 9.91 9.89
CA ASP A 194 6.96 11.10 10.21
C ASP A 194 6.56 11.07 11.70
N ASP A 195 6.64 12.21 12.38
CA ASP A 195 6.14 12.36 13.74
C ASP A 195 4.62 12.51 13.72
N VAL A 196 3.91 11.53 14.28
CA VAL A 196 2.45 11.51 14.21
C VAL A 196 1.77 12.40 15.24
N GLN A 197 0.62 12.93 14.86
CA GLN A 197 -0.28 13.67 15.73
C GLN A 197 -1.65 12.96 15.79
N PRO A 198 -2.40 13.11 16.91
CA PRO A 198 -3.78 12.64 16.93
C PRO A 198 -4.59 13.31 15.82
N GLY A 199 -5.36 12.53 15.09
CA GLY A 199 -6.16 12.99 13.96
C GLY A 199 -5.46 12.89 12.60
N ASP A 200 -4.18 12.57 12.55
CA ASP A 200 -3.51 12.28 11.27
C ASP A 200 -4.17 11.11 10.57
N LEU A 201 -4.33 11.25 9.26
CA LEU A 201 -4.78 10.20 8.38
C LEU A 201 -3.72 9.95 7.31
N TYR A 202 -3.30 8.70 7.17
CA TYR A 202 -2.42 8.27 6.09
C TYR A 202 -3.23 7.51 5.06
N VAL A 203 -2.92 7.78 3.78
CA VAL A 203 -3.53 7.10 2.62
C VAL A 203 -2.42 6.36 1.90
N LEU A 204 -2.53 5.05 1.76
CA LEU A 204 -1.66 4.25 0.89
C LEU A 204 -2.51 3.83 -0.31
N CYS A 205 -1.96 3.93 -1.51
CA CYS A 205 -2.71 3.58 -2.72
C CYS A 205 -1.82 3.09 -3.86
N SER A 206 -2.41 2.32 -4.77
CA SER A 206 -1.84 2.03 -6.09
C SER A 206 -2.02 3.22 -7.04
N ASP A 207 -1.36 3.15 -8.20
CA ASP A 207 -1.40 4.19 -9.24
C ASP A 207 -2.78 4.30 -9.89
N GLY A 208 -3.57 3.21 -9.92
CA GLY A 208 -4.97 3.25 -10.39
C GLY A 208 -5.88 4.15 -9.54
N LEU A 209 -5.48 4.52 -8.31
CA LEU A 209 -6.13 5.60 -7.58
C LEU A 209 -5.51 6.95 -7.93
N SER A 210 -4.21 7.13 -7.68
CA SER A 210 -3.53 8.42 -7.79
C SER A 210 -3.28 8.87 -9.23
N GLY A 211 -3.50 8.02 -10.21
CA GLY A 211 -3.52 8.36 -11.62
C GLY A 211 -4.89 8.81 -12.14
N MET A 212 -5.96 8.48 -11.40
CA MET A 212 -7.34 8.80 -11.79
C MET A 212 -7.90 10.02 -11.08
N ILE A 213 -7.49 10.30 -9.84
CA ILE A 213 -8.00 11.41 -9.03
C ILE A 213 -6.86 12.26 -8.49
N GLU A 214 -7.10 13.55 -8.38
CA GLU A 214 -6.11 14.52 -7.90
C GLU A 214 -6.03 14.52 -6.38
N ASP A 215 -4.93 15.07 -5.82
CA ASP A 215 -4.69 15.09 -4.38
C ASP A 215 -5.80 15.82 -3.60
N GLU A 216 -6.38 16.89 -4.18
CA GLU A 216 -7.48 17.65 -3.60
C GLU A 216 -8.77 16.82 -3.51
N GLU A 217 -9.04 15.97 -4.49
CA GLU A 217 -10.19 15.06 -4.50
C GLU A 217 -10.00 13.94 -3.47
N ILE A 218 -8.77 13.41 -3.32
CA ILE A 218 -8.44 12.47 -2.25
C ILE A 218 -8.75 13.13 -0.90
N LEU A 219 -8.26 14.37 -0.67
CA LEU A 219 -8.49 15.11 0.56
C LEU A 219 -9.98 15.30 0.84
N GLU A 220 -10.78 15.70 -0.15
CA GLU A 220 -12.21 15.90 -0.01
C GLU A 220 -12.92 14.63 0.44
N VAL A 221 -12.65 13.50 -0.24
CA VAL A 221 -13.28 12.21 0.08
C VAL A 221 -12.93 11.76 1.50
N VAL A 222 -11.63 11.77 1.87
CA VAL A 222 -11.20 11.22 3.17
C VAL A 222 -11.57 12.11 4.36
N THR A 223 -11.91 13.37 4.11
CA THR A 223 -12.39 14.30 5.15
C THR A 223 -13.92 14.38 5.23
N SER A 224 -14.65 13.84 4.24
CA SER A 224 -16.11 13.85 4.19
C SER A 224 -16.78 12.92 5.21
N THR A 225 -16.06 11.93 5.74
CA THR A 225 -16.60 10.93 6.69
C THR A 225 -15.52 10.46 7.67
N ASP A 226 -15.97 10.08 8.86
CA ASP A 226 -15.11 9.45 9.86
C ASP A 226 -15.00 7.93 9.70
N ASP A 227 -15.85 7.32 8.91
CA ASP A 227 -15.82 5.89 8.60
C ASP A 227 -14.77 5.62 7.52
N LEU A 228 -13.67 4.93 7.91
CA LEU A 228 -12.55 4.66 7.02
C LEU A 228 -12.93 3.71 5.86
N GLU A 229 -13.82 2.74 6.10
CA GLU A 229 -14.24 1.83 5.05
C GLU A 229 -15.10 2.56 4.02
N LEU A 230 -16.01 3.42 4.48
CA LEU A 230 -16.82 4.25 3.61
C LEU A 230 -15.95 5.22 2.79
N ALA A 231 -14.92 5.81 3.40
CA ALA A 231 -13.95 6.67 2.72
C ALA A 231 -13.15 5.89 1.65
N CYS A 232 -12.63 4.69 1.96
CA CYS A 232 -11.95 3.83 0.98
C CYS A 232 -12.87 3.53 -0.22
N ARG A 233 -14.11 3.13 0.04
CA ARG A 233 -15.12 2.88 -1.03
C ARG A 233 -15.44 4.15 -1.84
N GLY A 234 -15.42 5.30 -1.18
CA GLY A 234 -15.61 6.62 -1.83
C GLY A 234 -14.49 6.91 -2.82
N LEU A 235 -13.23 6.68 -2.42
CA LEU A 235 -12.05 6.85 -3.27
C LEU A 235 -12.11 5.94 -4.50
N VAL A 236 -12.36 4.64 -4.29
CA VAL A 236 -12.45 3.65 -5.37
C VAL A 236 -13.59 4.00 -6.33
N ARG A 237 -14.75 4.40 -5.81
CA ARG A 237 -15.88 4.82 -6.66
C ARG A 237 -15.51 6.03 -7.52
N LEU A 238 -14.88 7.07 -6.94
CA LEU A 238 -14.50 8.27 -7.66
C LEU A 238 -13.48 7.97 -8.75
N ALA A 239 -12.47 7.14 -8.47
CA ALA A 239 -11.51 6.71 -9.48
C ALA A 239 -12.17 5.92 -10.63
N ASN A 240 -13.15 5.08 -10.33
CA ASN A 240 -13.95 4.39 -11.34
C ASN A 240 -14.82 5.38 -12.15
N GLU A 241 -15.41 6.40 -11.54
CA GLU A 241 -16.16 7.47 -12.22
C GLU A 241 -15.27 8.27 -13.17
N HIS A 242 -13.96 8.39 -12.87
CA HIS A 242 -12.96 9.03 -13.74
C HIS A 242 -12.38 8.10 -14.82
N GLY A 243 -12.85 6.87 -14.92
CA GLY A 243 -12.51 5.95 -16.01
C GLY A 243 -12.08 4.56 -15.58
N GLY A 244 -11.58 4.38 -14.34
CA GLY A 244 -11.20 3.09 -13.79
C GLY A 244 -10.24 2.30 -14.69
N GLU A 245 -9.19 2.96 -15.18
CA GLU A 245 -8.29 2.41 -16.22
C GLU A 245 -7.42 1.27 -15.71
N ASP A 246 -7.19 1.22 -14.40
CA ASP A 246 -6.39 0.19 -13.74
C ASP A 246 -7.06 -0.40 -12.50
N ASN A 247 -6.41 -1.34 -11.85
CA ASN A 247 -6.75 -1.83 -10.54
C ASN A 247 -6.60 -0.73 -9.51
N ILE A 248 -7.56 -0.56 -8.62
CA ILE A 248 -7.65 0.57 -7.69
C ILE A 248 -7.60 0.05 -6.27
N THR A 249 -6.55 0.37 -5.55
CA THR A 249 -6.40 -0.04 -4.15
C THR A 249 -6.13 1.16 -3.26
N ALA A 250 -6.88 1.25 -2.15
CA ALA A 250 -6.70 2.26 -1.12
C ALA A 250 -6.70 1.63 0.27
N VAL A 251 -5.75 2.02 1.11
CA VAL A 251 -5.68 1.71 2.54
C VAL A 251 -5.59 3.01 3.31
N LEU A 252 -6.53 3.24 4.22
CA LEU A 252 -6.57 4.40 5.10
C LEU A 252 -6.17 4.01 6.52
N VAL A 253 -5.29 4.81 7.14
CA VAL A 253 -4.79 4.58 8.49
C VAL A 253 -4.95 5.86 9.31
N ARG A 254 -5.87 5.87 10.28
CA ARG A 254 -6.11 7.01 11.17
C ARG A 254 -5.39 6.81 12.49
N VAL A 255 -4.63 7.80 12.92
CA VAL A 255 -4.00 7.85 14.23
C VAL A 255 -4.94 8.55 15.22
N ALA A 256 -5.39 7.83 16.23
CA ALA A 256 -6.32 8.32 17.24
C ALA A 256 -5.75 8.17 18.66
N GLU A 257 -6.25 8.98 19.59
CA GLU A 257 -6.00 8.75 21.01
C GLU A 257 -6.72 7.49 21.48
N ALA A 258 -6.00 6.61 22.16
CA ALA A 258 -6.63 5.45 22.79
C ALA A 258 -7.48 5.94 23.97
N PRO A 259 -8.72 5.43 24.15
CA PRO A 259 -9.50 5.71 25.33
C PRO A 259 -8.74 5.34 26.61
N ALA A 260 -8.89 6.12 27.66
CA ALA A 260 -8.12 5.96 28.92
C ALA A 260 -8.34 4.61 29.65
N ASP A 261 -9.26 3.76 29.21
CA ASP A 261 -9.77 2.58 29.95
C ASP A 261 -9.36 1.21 29.36
N PHE A 262 -8.36 1.13 28.49
CA PHE A 262 -7.96 -0.17 27.88
C PHE A 262 -6.83 -0.90 28.59
N SER A 263 -6.56 -0.64 29.87
CA SER A 263 -5.50 -1.36 30.59
C SER A 263 -5.89 -2.75 31.12
N LYS A 264 -7.12 -3.23 30.90
CA LYS A 264 -7.55 -4.55 31.44
C LYS A 264 -8.75 -5.18 30.71
N THR A 265 -8.75 -5.32 29.41
CA THR A 265 -9.62 -6.37 28.79
C THR A 265 -9.24 -6.55 27.31
N ALA A 266 -8.32 -7.44 27.03
CA ALA A 266 -8.21 -7.99 25.67
C ALA A 266 -7.54 -9.35 25.75
N LEU A 267 -8.32 -10.33 26.20
CA LEU A 267 -8.13 -11.73 25.85
C LEU A 267 -9.53 -12.23 25.46
N GLY A 268 -9.74 -12.43 24.20
CA GLY A 268 -10.92 -13.11 23.67
C GLY A 268 -11.77 -12.19 22.79
N ASP A 269 -11.48 -12.16 21.52
CA ASP A 269 -12.36 -12.64 20.47
C ASP A 269 -11.71 -12.36 19.10
N THR A 270 -11.36 -13.43 18.48
CA THR A 270 -10.86 -13.53 17.11
C THR A 270 -11.91 -13.00 16.13
N LEU A 271 -11.63 -11.88 15.49
CA LEU A 271 -12.19 -11.62 14.17
C LEU A 271 -11.33 -12.38 13.15
N PRO A 272 -11.93 -13.07 12.18
CA PRO A 272 -11.17 -13.87 11.25
C PRO A 272 -10.27 -12.99 10.39
N ALA A 273 -8.97 -13.28 10.44
CA ALA A 273 -8.02 -12.84 9.43
C ALA A 273 -8.46 -13.52 8.12
N ASN A 274 -9.11 -12.79 7.24
CA ASN A 274 -9.26 -13.09 5.81
C ASN A 274 -10.37 -12.22 5.23
N VAL A 275 -10.04 -10.96 4.89
CA VAL A 275 -10.74 -10.32 3.78
C VAL A 275 -9.77 -10.36 2.60
N VAL A 276 -9.58 -11.58 2.11
CA VAL A 276 -8.98 -11.84 0.81
C VAL A 276 -10.15 -12.02 -0.14
N ASN A 277 -10.29 -11.09 -1.09
CA ASN A 277 -11.09 -11.24 -2.31
C ASN A 277 -12.35 -12.11 -2.18
N ALA A 278 -13.43 -11.60 -1.63
CA ALA A 278 -14.75 -12.16 -1.88
C ALA A 278 -15.29 -11.51 -3.16
N PRO A 279 -15.54 -12.28 -4.23
CA PRO A 279 -16.22 -11.73 -5.40
C PRO A 279 -17.63 -11.30 -4.97
N PHE A 280 -18.05 -10.12 -5.40
CA PHE A 280 -19.41 -9.63 -5.22
C PHE A 280 -20.39 -10.67 -5.74
N PRO A 281 -21.49 -10.97 -5.04
CA PRO A 281 -22.59 -11.72 -5.61
C PRO A 281 -23.19 -10.90 -6.77
N LEU A 282 -23.12 -11.43 -7.97
CA LEU A 282 -23.88 -10.94 -9.11
C LEU A 282 -25.36 -11.01 -8.73
N GLU A 283 -26.06 -9.88 -8.71
CA GLU A 283 -27.52 -9.84 -8.63
C GLU A 283 -28.08 -10.68 -9.78
N GLU A 284 -28.83 -11.73 -9.44
CA GLU A 284 -29.56 -12.52 -10.42
C GLU A 284 -30.56 -11.63 -11.17
N ALA A 285 -30.40 -11.54 -12.48
CA ALA A 285 -31.35 -10.89 -13.35
C ALA A 285 -32.74 -11.58 -13.23
N PRO A 286 -33.83 -10.81 -13.21
CA PRO A 286 -35.19 -11.38 -13.09
C PRO A 286 -35.51 -12.25 -14.33
N PRO A 287 -36.26 -13.34 -14.15
CA PRO A 287 -36.59 -14.25 -15.24
C PRO A 287 -37.42 -13.56 -16.33
N SER A 288 -36.96 -13.65 -17.57
CA SER A 288 -37.69 -13.22 -18.72
C SER A 288 -39.01 -13.99 -18.87
N SER A 289 -40.15 -13.29 -18.75
CA SER A 289 -41.46 -13.82 -19.12
C SER A 289 -41.51 -14.12 -20.62
N ARG A 290 -41.59 -15.40 -20.95
CA ARG A 290 -42.04 -15.84 -22.29
C ARG A 290 -43.54 -15.88 -22.31
N SER A 291 -44.12 -15.20 -23.21
CA SER A 291 -45.44 -15.46 -23.82
C SER A 291 -45.28 -15.47 -25.36
#